data_2c04fe26d0e79c5f77ead0e17a77d128
#
_entry.id   2c04fe26d0e79c5f77ead0e17a77d128
#
_cell.length_a   1.000
_cell.length_b   1.000
_cell.length_c   1.000
_cell.angle_alpha   90.00
_cell.angle_beta   90.00
_cell.angle_gamma   90.00
#
_symmetry.space_group_name_H-M   'P 1'
#
loop_
_entity.id
_entity.type
_entity.pdbx_description
1 polymer ?
#
loop_
_entity_poly.entity_id
_entity_poly.type
_entity_poly.pdbx_seq_one_letter_code
_entity_poly.pdbx_strand_id
1 'polypeptide(L)'
;VKEYFRQQSDGQFTPEFEVVGPVTLSKSYKYYGEDGAVRKDVNIDYFYSEACKLAAQQLADWSDFDNNGDGVVDFVFFIYAGEGQNASDDDDTIWPKESVNSTSVQYDDKTITFAAFGCTNELFKGKQDGIGAMVHELSHALGLPDFYDTVGDAFGLDYLDIMDSGCYQINGYQPCCMSAYERDFMGWKKLVELAPDTACSL
;
A
#
# COMPACT_ATOMS: atom_id res chain seq x y z
N VAL A 1 5.71 -9.81 -0.17
CA VAL A 1 5.94 -8.42 -0.64
C VAL A 1 7.40 -8.23 -1.03
N LYS A 2 8.37 -8.37 -0.11
CA LYS A 2 9.82 -8.21 -0.39
C LYS A 2 10.28 -8.96 -1.65
N GLU A 3 9.93 -10.25 -1.75
CA GLU A 3 10.32 -11.09 -2.89
C GLU A 3 9.66 -10.65 -4.20
N TYR A 4 8.42 -10.16 -4.15
CA TYR A 4 7.75 -9.59 -5.31
C TYR A 4 8.57 -8.43 -5.89
N PHE A 5 8.87 -7.41 -5.08
CA PHE A 5 9.63 -6.25 -5.55
C PHE A 5 11.06 -6.62 -5.98
N ARG A 6 11.71 -7.55 -5.27
CA ARG A 6 13.02 -8.05 -5.68
C ARG A 6 12.99 -8.67 -7.09
N GLN A 7 11.96 -9.44 -7.41
CA GLN A 7 11.79 -10.04 -8.74
C GLN A 7 11.43 -9.00 -9.80
N GLN A 8 10.48 -8.08 -9.50
CA GLN A 8 10.06 -7.06 -10.46
C GLN A 8 11.18 -6.08 -10.82
N SER A 9 12.09 -5.83 -9.90
CA SER A 9 13.21 -4.90 -10.06
C SER A 9 14.51 -5.56 -10.56
N ASP A 10 14.50 -6.84 -10.89
CA ASP A 10 15.74 -7.60 -11.17
C ASP A 10 16.77 -7.49 -10.02
N GLY A 11 16.28 -7.42 -8.77
CA GLY A 11 17.10 -7.33 -7.55
C GLY A 11 17.56 -5.92 -7.15
N GLN A 12 17.20 -4.88 -7.92
CA GLN A 12 17.62 -3.51 -7.66
C GLN A 12 16.87 -2.87 -6.46
N PHE A 13 15.64 -3.33 -6.20
CA PHE A 13 14.85 -2.89 -5.05
C PHE A 13 14.39 -4.08 -4.21
N THR A 14 14.81 -4.09 -2.96
CA THR A 14 14.48 -5.15 -2.00
C THR A 14 14.09 -4.50 -0.68
N PRO A 15 12.80 -4.16 -0.50
CA PRO A 15 12.36 -3.46 0.71
C PRO A 15 12.52 -4.35 1.95
N GLU A 16 12.94 -3.74 3.04
CA GLU A 16 12.99 -4.37 4.37
C GLU A 16 11.80 -3.90 5.21
N PHE A 17 11.28 -4.79 6.02
CA PHE A 17 10.11 -4.51 6.87
C PHE A 17 10.40 -4.93 8.30
N GLU A 18 10.04 -4.08 9.25
CA GLU A 18 9.86 -4.46 10.64
C GLU A 18 8.37 -4.59 10.93
N VAL A 19 7.96 -5.65 11.59
CA VAL A 19 6.55 -5.91 11.89
C VAL A 19 6.34 -5.76 13.39
N VAL A 20 5.47 -4.85 13.77
CA VAL A 20 5.08 -4.58 15.15
C VAL A 20 3.58 -4.81 15.35
N GLY A 21 3.18 -5.09 16.56
CA GLY A 21 1.79 -5.32 16.89
C GLY A 21 1.55 -6.73 17.50
N PRO A 22 0.30 -7.17 17.59
CA PRO A 22 -0.90 -6.38 17.29
C PRO A 22 -1.12 -5.23 18.26
N VAL A 23 -1.79 -4.18 17.82
CA VAL A 23 -2.28 -3.09 18.66
C VAL A 23 -3.81 -3.05 18.63
N THR A 24 -4.44 -2.65 19.74
CA THR A 24 -5.89 -2.54 19.83
C THR A 24 -6.27 -1.08 19.92
N LEU A 25 -7.01 -0.60 18.94
CA LEU A 25 -7.48 0.77 18.86
C LEU A 25 -8.69 1.02 19.75
N SER A 26 -8.94 2.29 20.10
CA SER A 26 -9.97 2.68 21.09
C SER A 26 -11.39 2.66 20.54
N LYS A 27 -11.56 2.71 19.21
CA LYS A 27 -12.88 2.73 18.54
C LYS A 27 -13.11 1.45 17.74
N SER A 28 -14.37 1.22 17.35
CA SER A 28 -14.71 0.10 16.47
C SER A 28 -14.29 0.38 15.02
N TYR A 29 -14.23 -0.67 14.22
CA TYR A 29 -13.94 -0.56 12.77
C TYR A 29 -14.94 0.39 12.07
N LYS A 30 -16.21 0.39 12.47
CA LYS A 30 -17.24 1.29 11.93
C LYS A 30 -16.94 2.78 12.11
N TYR A 31 -16.22 3.14 13.17
CA TYR A 31 -15.81 4.52 13.38
C TYR A 31 -14.69 4.91 12.41
N TYR A 32 -13.71 4.02 12.22
CA TYR A 32 -12.56 4.33 11.34
C TYR A 32 -12.90 4.23 9.86
N GLY A 33 -13.81 3.33 9.48
CA GLY A 33 -14.28 3.12 8.12
C GLY A 33 -15.53 3.94 7.76
N GLU A 34 -16.01 4.83 8.64
CA GLU A 34 -17.19 5.65 8.37
C GLU A 34 -17.04 6.47 7.10
N ASP A 35 -17.94 6.26 6.14
CA ASP A 35 -18.00 7.03 4.91
C ASP A 35 -18.75 8.35 5.09
N GLY A 36 -18.14 9.43 4.62
CA GLY A 36 -18.78 10.75 4.55
C GLY A 36 -19.44 11.01 3.20
N ALA A 37 -20.13 12.14 3.11
CA ALA A 37 -20.84 12.54 1.89
C ALA A 37 -19.90 12.83 0.69
N VAL A 38 -18.61 13.09 0.92
CA VAL A 38 -17.65 13.53 -0.10
C VAL A 38 -16.42 12.62 -0.15
N ARG A 39 -16.07 12.02 0.96
CA ARG A 39 -14.85 11.19 1.07
C ARG A 39 -15.18 9.93 1.87
N LYS A 40 -14.59 8.82 1.48
CA LYS A 40 -14.59 7.57 2.25
C LYS A 40 -13.69 7.67 3.48
N ASP A 41 -13.99 6.86 4.49
CA ASP A 41 -13.19 6.71 5.71
C ASP A 41 -12.81 8.06 6.33
N VAL A 42 -13.80 8.88 6.70
CA VAL A 42 -13.57 10.24 7.19
C VAL A 42 -12.68 10.31 8.43
N ASN A 43 -12.58 9.22 9.18
CA ASN A 43 -11.78 9.10 10.39
C ASN A 43 -10.44 8.36 10.20
N ILE A 44 -10.00 8.14 8.97
CA ILE A 44 -8.79 7.36 8.68
C ILE A 44 -7.51 7.99 9.27
N ASP A 45 -7.44 9.31 9.33
CA ASP A 45 -6.29 9.99 9.93
C ASP A 45 -6.17 9.71 11.44
N TYR A 46 -7.31 9.50 12.10
CA TYR A 46 -7.33 9.10 13.50
C TYR A 46 -6.90 7.64 13.69
N PHE A 47 -7.29 6.75 12.75
CA PHE A 47 -6.79 5.38 12.70
C PHE A 47 -5.26 5.36 12.62
N TYR A 48 -4.66 6.08 11.68
CA TYR A 48 -3.20 6.12 11.49
C TYR A 48 -2.49 6.68 12.72
N SER A 49 -2.93 7.82 13.24
CA SER A 49 -2.28 8.45 14.39
C SER A 49 -2.35 7.62 15.66
N GLU A 50 -3.48 6.99 15.96
CA GLU A 50 -3.64 6.13 17.12
C GLU A 50 -2.82 4.84 17.00
N ALA A 51 -2.83 4.20 15.82
CA ALA A 51 -2.05 2.99 15.57
C ALA A 51 -0.55 3.27 15.66
N CYS A 52 -0.05 4.35 15.07
CA CYS A 52 1.35 4.76 15.18
C CYS A 52 1.75 5.04 16.63
N LYS A 53 0.90 5.73 17.39
CA LYS A 53 1.17 6.01 18.82
C LYS A 53 1.31 4.74 19.65
N LEU A 54 0.47 3.74 19.39
CA LEU A 54 0.53 2.46 20.09
C LEU A 54 1.72 1.62 19.62
N ALA A 55 2.00 1.61 18.31
CA ALA A 55 3.13 0.90 17.73
C ALA A 55 4.48 1.50 18.15
N ALA A 56 4.55 2.81 18.36
CA ALA A 56 5.76 3.49 18.81
C ALA A 56 6.33 2.91 20.11
N GLN A 57 5.48 2.32 20.95
CA GLN A 57 5.88 1.67 22.19
C GLN A 57 6.61 0.32 21.99
N GLN A 58 6.55 -0.24 20.78
CA GLN A 58 7.08 -1.57 20.47
C GLN A 58 8.40 -1.53 19.69
N LEU A 59 8.78 -0.37 19.16
CA LEU A 59 10.05 -0.16 18.44
C LEU A 59 10.99 0.69 19.28
N ALA A 60 12.23 0.25 19.37
CA ALA A 60 13.27 0.98 20.11
C ALA A 60 13.75 2.23 19.37
N ASP A 61 13.79 2.16 18.06
CA ASP A 61 14.22 3.27 17.18
C ASP A 61 13.39 3.30 15.89
N TRP A 62 12.99 4.50 15.48
CA TRP A 62 12.24 4.74 14.26
C TRP A 62 13.11 5.34 13.15
N SER A 63 14.35 5.72 13.46
CA SER A 63 15.27 6.34 12.49
C SER A 63 15.71 5.40 11.36
N ASP A 64 15.62 4.08 11.57
CA ASP A 64 15.93 3.09 10.55
C ASP A 64 14.94 3.11 9.36
N PHE A 65 13.79 3.81 9.53
CA PHE A 65 12.73 3.95 8.52
C PHE A 65 12.68 5.36 7.90
N ASP A 66 13.71 6.16 8.11
CA ASP A 66 13.98 7.45 7.48
C ASP A 66 15.15 7.27 6.50
N ASN A 67 14.84 6.90 5.25
CA ASN A 67 15.84 6.55 4.26
C ASN A 67 16.54 7.78 3.66
N ASN A 68 15.94 8.96 3.73
CA ASN A 68 16.46 10.20 3.16
C ASN A 68 17.17 11.09 4.20
N GLY A 69 17.04 10.78 5.49
CA GLY A 69 17.69 11.50 6.60
C GLY A 69 17.04 12.84 6.94
N ASP A 70 15.75 13.02 6.66
CA ASP A 70 15.02 14.26 6.93
C ASP A 70 14.33 14.31 8.31
N GLY A 71 14.45 13.24 9.09
CA GLY A 71 13.85 13.11 10.42
C GLY A 71 12.40 12.64 10.41
N VAL A 72 11.93 12.14 9.26
CA VAL A 72 10.56 11.65 9.08
C VAL A 72 10.58 10.18 8.67
N VAL A 73 9.71 9.36 9.24
CA VAL A 73 9.49 7.97 8.80
C VAL A 73 8.81 8.00 7.45
N ASP A 74 9.42 7.40 6.43
CA ASP A 74 8.95 7.49 5.04
C ASP A 74 7.58 6.86 4.83
N PHE A 75 7.37 5.64 5.37
CA PHE A 75 6.15 4.88 5.11
C PHE A 75 5.83 3.89 6.23
N VAL A 76 4.54 3.83 6.59
CA VAL A 76 4.00 2.81 7.51
C VAL A 76 2.84 2.09 6.83
N PHE A 77 2.84 0.76 6.89
CA PHE A 77 1.76 -0.06 6.35
C PHE A 77 0.99 -0.76 7.47
N PHE A 78 -0.35 -0.66 7.43
CA PHE A 78 -1.24 -1.28 8.41
C PHE A 78 -1.98 -2.46 7.80
N ILE A 79 -2.02 -3.57 8.54
CA ILE A 79 -2.93 -4.69 8.26
C ILE A 79 -3.98 -4.67 9.37
N TYR A 80 -5.21 -4.27 9.04
CA TYR A 80 -6.30 -4.24 10.02
C TYR A 80 -7.09 -5.55 10.02
N ALA A 81 -7.59 -5.93 11.20
CA ALA A 81 -8.32 -7.18 11.41
C ALA A 81 -9.65 -7.19 10.66
N GLY A 82 -9.99 -8.33 10.07
CA GLY A 82 -11.24 -8.55 9.37
C GLY A 82 -11.20 -8.18 7.89
N GLU A 83 -12.38 -7.96 7.31
CA GLU A 83 -12.53 -7.59 5.90
C GLU A 83 -12.52 -6.08 5.69
N GLY A 84 -12.08 -5.65 4.52
CA GLY A 84 -12.15 -4.28 4.06
C GLY A 84 -13.38 -4.03 3.17
N GLN A 85 -13.66 -2.76 2.88
CA GLN A 85 -14.78 -2.35 2.02
C GLN A 85 -14.63 -2.88 0.57
N ASN A 86 -13.43 -3.24 0.14
CA ASN A 86 -13.16 -3.86 -1.16
C ASN A 86 -13.68 -5.31 -1.28
N ALA A 87 -14.07 -5.93 -0.17
CA ALA A 87 -14.51 -7.33 -0.13
C ALA A 87 -15.79 -7.56 0.67
N SER A 88 -16.20 -6.59 1.47
CA SER A 88 -17.37 -6.61 2.34
C SER A 88 -18.53 -5.82 1.73
N ASP A 89 -19.77 -6.21 2.05
CA ASP A 89 -20.98 -5.40 1.78
C ASP A 89 -21.23 -4.36 2.89
N ASP A 90 -20.32 -4.21 3.86
CA ASP A 90 -20.41 -3.24 4.95
C ASP A 90 -19.59 -1.98 4.60
N ASP A 91 -20.32 -0.91 4.24
CA ASP A 91 -19.73 0.40 3.89
C ASP A 91 -19.02 1.09 5.05
N ASP A 92 -19.17 0.59 6.28
CA ASP A 92 -18.47 1.09 7.47
C ASP A 92 -17.10 0.40 7.69
N THR A 93 -16.64 -0.47 6.79
CA THR A 93 -15.28 -1.04 6.82
C THR A 93 -14.30 -0.17 6.07
N ILE A 94 -13.03 -0.17 6.50
CA ILE A 94 -11.98 0.65 5.86
C ILE A 94 -11.72 0.16 4.43
N TRP A 95 -11.65 1.10 3.49
CA TRP A 95 -11.18 0.82 2.13
C TRP A 95 -9.64 0.71 2.13
N PRO A 96 -9.04 -0.37 1.62
CA PRO A 96 -7.59 -0.45 1.40
C PRO A 96 -7.11 0.71 0.55
N LYS A 97 -6.06 1.39 1.01
CA LYS A 97 -5.55 2.58 0.30
C LYS A 97 -4.15 2.95 0.73
N GLU A 98 -3.50 3.72 -0.10
CA GLU A 98 -2.36 4.57 0.24
C GLU A 98 -2.85 5.99 0.56
N SER A 99 -2.12 6.70 1.41
CA SER A 99 -2.41 8.09 1.79
C SER A 99 -1.13 8.85 2.08
N VAL A 100 -0.93 9.96 1.40
CA VAL A 100 0.15 10.92 1.68
C VAL A 100 -0.37 11.97 2.66
N ASN A 101 -0.42 11.63 3.94
CA ASN A 101 -0.86 12.52 5.01
C ASN A 101 0.17 12.51 6.14
N SER A 102 0.92 13.61 6.29
CA SER A 102 1.87 13.70 7.40
C SER A 102 1.15 13.69 8.74
N THR A 103 1.59 12.82 9.63
CA THR A 103 1.09 12.71 11.00
C THR A 103 2.26 12.67 11.97
N SER A 104 2.13 13.38 13.10
CA SER A 104 3.12 13.31 14.18
C SER A 104 2.50 12.76 15.44
N VAL A 105 3.21 11.88 16.11
CA VAL A 105 2.82 11.31 17.41
C VAL A 105 3.86 11.62 18.47
N GLN A 106 3.42 11.82 19.70
CA GLN A 106 4.29 11.98 20.86
C GLN A 106 4.51 10.62 21.51
N TYR A 107 5.76 10.25 21.70
CA TYR A 107 6.16 9.07 22.44
C TYR A 107 7.37 9.40 23.33
N ASP A 108 7.22 9.27 24.63
CA ASP A 108 8.13 9.78 25.63
C ASP A 108 8.42 11.28 25.38
N ASP A 109 9.68 11.68 25.36
CA ASP A 109 10.12 13.06 25.13
C ASP A 109 10.36 13.36 23.63
N LYS A 110 9.97 12.43 22.71
CA LYS A 110 10.21 12.54 21.26
C LYS A 110 8.92 12.77 20.50
N THR A 111 9.03 13.54 19.43
CA THR A 111 8.00 13.60 18.36
C THR A 111 8.49 12.73 17.22
N ILE A 112 7.66 11.79 16.80
CA ILE A 112 7.92 10.96 15.62
C ILE A 112 6.93 11.42 14.54
N THR A 113 7.46 11.79 13.38
CA THR A 113 6.66 12.22 12.22
C THR A 113 6.70 11.14 11.15
N PHE A 114 5.57 10.93 10.49
CA PHE A 114 5.37 9.96 9.43
C PHE A 114 4.90 10.68 8.17
N ALA A 115 5.45 10.35 6.99
CA ALA A 115 5.15 11.01 5.73
C ALA A 115 3.94 10.41 5.01
N ALA A 116 3.85 9.07 4.96
CA ALA A 116 2.83 8.37 4.21
C ALA A 116 2.42 7.06 4.88
N PHE A 117 1.22 6.61 4.55
CA PHE A 117 0.59 5.43 5.10
C PHE A 117 -0.03 4.57 4.01
N GLY A 118 0.02 3.24 4.20
CA GLY A 118 -0.80 2.29 3.46
C GLY A 118 -1.62 1.44 4.41
N CYS A 119 -2.75 0.93 3.96
CA CYS A 119 -3.50 -0.05 4.74
C CYS A 119 -4.20 -1.07 3.87
N THR A 120 -4.36 -2.28 4.40
CA THR A 120 -5.17 -3.34 3.82
C THR A 120 -5.83 -4.20 4.90
N ASN A 121 -6.79 -5.00 4.48
CA ASN A 121 -7.52 -5.95 5.31
C ASN A 121 -6.72 -7.23 5.57
N GLU A 122 -7.00 -7.87 6.71
CA GLU A 122 -6.51 -9.23 7.01
C GLU A 122 -7.25 -10.28 6.17
N LEU A 123 -8.55 -10.08 5.92
CA LEU A 123 -9.42 -11.03 5.23
C LEU A 123 -9.99 -10.45 3.94
N PHE A 124 -10.01 -11.25 2.89
CA PHE A 124 -10.68 -10.98 1.64
C PHE A 124 -11.65 -12.13 1.31
N LYS A 125 -12.95 -11.84 1.23
CA LYS A 125 -14.03 -12.82 0.97
C LYS A 125 -13.95 -14.04 1.90
N GLY A 126 -13.81 -13.79 3.20
CA GLY A 126 -13.81 -14.81 4.25
C GLY A 126 -12.54 -15.64 4.34
N LYS A 127 -11.48 -15.30 3.63
CA LYS A 127 -10.17 -15.97 3.67
C LYS A 127 -9.09 -14.95 4.00
N GLN A 128 -7.98 -15.44 4.56
CA GLN A 128 -6.81 -14.59 4.70
C GLN A 128 -6.48 -13.94 3.35
N ASP A 129 -6.24 -12.63 3.36
CA ASP A 129 -5.83 -11.91 2.16
C ASP A 129 -4.39 -12.27 1.77
N GLY A 130 -4.10 -12.17 0.47
CA GLY A 130 -2.75 -12.32 -0.05
C GLY A 130 -1.92 -11.04 0.11
N ILE A 131 -0.87 -10.95 -0.71
CA ILE A 131 0.03 -9.79 -0.71
C ILE A 131 -0.37 -8.72 -1.72
N GLY A 132 -1.38 -8.99 -2.56
CA GLY A 132 -1.66 -8.19 -3.76
C GLY A 132 -2.03 -6.75 -3.47
N ALA A 133 -2.99 -6.50 -2.55
CA ALA A 133 -3.35 -5.15 -2.15
C ALA A 133 -2.16 -4.42 -1.50
N MET A 134 -1.37 -5.12 -0.67
CA MET A 134 -0.18 -4.53 -0.06
C MET A 134 0.88 -4.13 -1.11
N VAL A 135 1.05 -4.92 -2.16
CA VAL A 135 1.96 -4.59 -3.27
C VAL A 135 1.43 -3.39 -4.05
N HIS A 136 0.13 -3.35 -4.34
CA HIS A 136 -0.54 -2.24 -5.03
C HIS A 136 -0.34 -0.92 -4.26
N GLU A 137 -0.73 -0.88 -3.00
CA GLU A 137 -0.63 0.34 -2.17
C GLU A 137 0.82 0.79 -1.93
N LEU A 138 1.76 -0.16 -1.77
CA LEU A 138 3.18 0.18 -1.67
C LEU A 138 3.73 0.72 -3.00
N SER A 139 3.18 0.28 -4.14
CA SER A 139 3.55 0.83 -5.44
C SER A 139 3.09 2.28 -5.62
N HIS A 140 1.96 2.67 -5.02
CA HIS A 140 1.57 4.09 -4.92
C HIS A 140 2.59 4.91 -4.13
N ALA A 141 3.06 4.41 -2.99
CA ALA A 141 4.11 5.06 -2.21
C ALA A 141 5.43 5.21 -2.99
N LEU A 142 5.69 4.36 -3.98
CA LEU A 142 6.81 4.47 -4.91
C LEU A 142 6.52 5.38 -6.12
N GLY A 143 5.31 5.93 -6.23
CA GLY A 143 4.91 6.95 -7.21
C GLY A 143 4.10 6.44 -8.39
N LEU A 144 3.71 5.17 -8.46
CA LEU A 144 2.83 4.67 -9.52
C LEU A 144 1.38 5.15 -9.30
N PRO A 145 0.69 5.62 -10.33
CA PRO A 145 -0.75 5.90 -10.28
C PRO A 145 -1.57 4.64 -10.49
N ASP A 146 -2.87 4.71 -10.20
CA ASP A 146 -3.84 3.72 -10.67
C ASP A 146 -3.90 3.67 -12.19
N PHE A 147 -4.06 2.45 -12.74
CA PHE A 147 -4.27 2.22 -14.17
C PHE A 147 -5.68 1.72 -14.50
N TYR A 148 -6.56 1.68 -13.49
CA TYR A 148 -7.99 1.58 -13.74
C TYR A 148 -8.61 2.97 -13.92
N ASP A 149 -9.76 3.02 -14.57
CA ASP A 149 -10.49 4.27 -14.76
C ASP A 149 -11.17 4.71 -13.45
N THR A 150 -10.61 5.73 -12.81
CA THR A 150 -11.13 6.30 -11.55
C THR A 150 -12.38 7.16 -11.72
N VAL A 151 -12.79 7.48 -12.96
CA VAL A 151 -14.01 8.26 -13.28
C VAL A 151 -15.12 7.43 -13.89
N GLY A 152 -14.84 6.20 -14.32
CA GLY A 152 -15.84 5.25 -14.83
C GLY A 152 -16.26 5.44 -16.29
N ASP A 153 -15.46 6.14 -17.09
CA ASP A 153 -15.75 6.44 -18.50
C ASP A 153 -15.03 5.50 -19.48
N ALA A 154 -14.03 4.76 -19.02
CA ALA A 154 -13.19 3.89 -19.83
C ALA A 154 -12.96 2.53 -19.16
N PHE A 155 -12.28 1.65 -19.85
CA PHE A 155 -11.82 0.37 -19.34
C PHE A 155 -10.32 0.44 -19.07
N GLY A 156 -9.87 0.00 -17.90
CA GLY A 156 -8.47 -0.05 -17.53
C GLY A 156 -7.75 -1.28 -18.10
N LEU A 157 -6.69 -1.72 -17.43
CA LEU A 157 -5.92 -2.92 -17.77
C LEU A 157 -6.44 -4.20 -17.10
N ASP A 158 -7.39 -4.03 -16.14
CA ASP A 158 -8.06 -5.11 -15.42
C ASP A 158 -7.05 -6.06 -14.74
N TYR A 159 -7.24 -7.37 -14.86
CA TYR A 159 -6.38 -8.38 -14.23
C TYR A 159 -4.97 -8.48 -14.84
N LEU A 160 -4.62 -7.65 -15.81
CA LEU A 160 -3.30 -7.69 -16.46
C LEU A 160 -2.28 -6.74 -15.84
N ASP A 161 -2.70 -5.89 -14.90
CA ASP A 161 -1.85 -4.88 -14.30
C ASP A 161 -1.96 -4.84 -12.78
N ILE A 162 -0.84 -4.65 -12.09
CA ILE A 162 -0.79 -4.60 -10.62
C ILE A 162 -1.46 -3.33 -10.07
N MET A 163 -1.43 -2.24 -10.82
CA MET A 163 -2.08 -0.97 -10.48
C MET A 163 -3.55 -0.91 -10.93
N ASP A 164 -4.13 -2.07 -11.24
CA ASP A 164 -5.53 -2.34 -11.50
C ASP A 164 -5.92 -3.64 -10.77
N SER A 165 -6.92 -4.36 -11.21
CA SER A 165 -7.47 -5.56 -10.59
C SER A 165 -6.52 -6.77 -10.55
N GLY A 166 -5.35 -6.66 -11.19
CA GLY A 166 -4.31 -7.69 -11.15
C GLY A 166 -3.74 -7.96 -9.76
N CYS A 167 -3.90 -7.03 -8.83
CA CYS A 167 -3.57 -7.21 -7.42
C CYS A 167 -4.44 -8.27 -6.73
N TYR A 168 -5.68 -8.50 -7.19
CA TYR A 168 -6.63 -9.45 -6.60
C TYR A 168 -6.56 -10.88 -7.17
N GLN A 169 -5.62 -11.18 -8.06
CA GLN A 169 -5.50 -12.53 -8.64
C GLN A 169 -5.28 -13.58 -7.54
N ILE A 170 -6.06 -14.66 -7.64
CA ILE A 170 -6.06 -15.75 -6.65
C ILE A 170 -6.18 -15.22 -5.22
N ASN A 171 -7.10 -14.29 -4.98
CA ASN A 171 -7.34 -13.68 -3.67
C ASN A 171 -6.06 -12.97 -3.15
N GLY A 172 -5.35 -12.26 -4.03
CA GLY A 172 -4.12 -11.54 -3.69
C GLY A 172 -2.87 -12.41 -3.46
N TYR A 173 -3.00 -13.74 -3.49
CA TYR A 173 -1.84 -14.61 -3.27
C TYR A 173 -0.87 -14.65 -4.45
N GLN A 174 -1.34 -14.35 -5.64
CA GLN A 174 -0.54 -14.38 -6.85
C GLN A 174 -0.82 -13.14 -7.71
N PRO A 175 -0.48 -11.94 -7.20
CA PRO A 175 -0.65 -10.71 -7.96
C PRO A 175 0.12 -10.78 -9.27
N CYS A 176 -0.37 -10.10 -10.32
CA CYS A 176 0.32 -10.07 -11.59
C CYS A 176 1.66 -9.36 -11.49
N CYS A 177 2.49 -9.55 -12.49
CA CYS A 177 3.78 -8.84 -12.59
C CYS A 177 3.55 -7.37 -12.96
N MET A 178 4.51 -6.53 -12.60
CA MET A 178 4.59 -5.18 -13.11
C MET A 178 4.80 -5.17 -14.63
N SER A 179 4.11 -4.28 -15.31
CA SER A 179 4.26 -4.06 -16.74
C SER A 179 5.64 -3.49 -17.09
N ALA A 180 5.97 -3.52 -18.36
CA ALA A 180 7.23 -2.92 -18.83
C ALA A 180 7.26 -1.40 -18.57
N TYR A 181 6.10 -0.72 -18.68
CA TYR A 181 5.98 0.71 -18.38
C TYR A 181 6.26 1.00 -16.90
N GLU A 182 5.67 0.26 -15.98
CA GLU A 182 5.88 0.44 -14.54
C GLU A 182 7.34 0.23 -14.16
N ARG A 183 7.97 -0.80 -14.71
CA ARG A 183 9.40 -1.08 -14.46
C ARG A 183 10.32 0.00 -15.04
N ASP A 184 9.96 0.61 -16.17
CA ASP A 184 10.70 1.75 -16.75
C ASP A 184 10.49 3.01 -15.92
N PHE A 185 9.25 3.28 -15.48
CA PHE A 185 8.92 4.39 -14.58
C PHE A 185 9.73 4.34 -13.28
N MET A 186 9.83 3.15 -12.69
CA MET A 186 10.64 2.92 -11.49
C MET A 186 12.16 2.99 -11.75
N GLY A 187 12.59 3.11 -12.99
CA GLY A 187 13.99 3.09 -13.38
C GLY A 187 14.67 1.72 -13.30
N TRP A 188 13.90 0.65 -13.08
CA TRP A 188 14.43 -0.71 -12.94
C TRP A 188 14.76 -1.35 -14.29
N LYS A 189 14.02 -0.99 -15.34
CA LYS A 189 14.26 -1.54 -16.69
C LYS A 189 13.83 -0.55 -17.76
N LYS A 190 14.79 -0.09 -18.55
CA LYS A 190 14.48 0.82 -19.65
C LYS A 190 13.74 0.13 -20.79
N LEU A 191 12.69 0.79 -21.26
CA LEU A 191 12.05 0.42 -22.52
C LEU A 191 13.04 0.62 -23.68
N VAL A 192 13.03 -0.32 -24.62
CA VAL A 192 13.86 -0.27 -25.81
C VAL A 192 12.95 0.03 -27.01
N GLU A 193 13.26 1.10 -27.73
CA GLU A 193 12.60 1.39 -28.99
C GLU A 193 13.03 0.34 -30.04
N LEU A 194 12.04 -0.36 -30.59
CA LEU A 194 12.29 -1.33 -31.65
C LEU A 194 12.32 -0.58 -32.99
N ALA A 195 13.47 -0.62 -33.67
CA ALA A 195 13.53 -0.12 -35.04
C ALA A 195 12.72 -1.05 -35.99
N PRO A 196 12.07 -0.50 -37.03
CA PRO A 196 11.43 -1.33 -38.04
C PRO A 196 12.40 -2.38 -38.59
N ASP A 197 11.91 -3.59 -38.82
CA ASP A 197 12.68 -4.71 -39.38
C ASP A 197 13.81 -5.26 -38.49
N THR A 198 13.86 -4.91 -37.22
CA THR A 198 14.83 -5.49 -36.28
C THR A 198 14.25 -6.76 -35.65
N ALA A 199 14.93 -7.88 -35.74
CA ALA A 199 14.60 -9.08 -35.00
C ALA A 199 14.85 -8.85 -33.50
N CYS A 200 13.82 -9.05 -32.68
CA CYS A 200 13.90 -9.00 -31.22
C CYS A 200 13.73 -10.41 -30.66
N SER A 201 14.66 -10.86 -29.83
CA SER A 201 14.45 -12.05 -29.00
C SER A 201 13.79 -11.61 -27.68
N LEU A 202 12.64 -12.21 -27.42
CA LEU A 202 11.95 -12.07 -26.11
C LEU A 202 12.60 -12.93 -25.04
#